data_dc137717378df892f3ccb7d34f295678
#
_entry.id   dc137717378df892f3ccb7d34f295678
#
_cell.length_a   1.000
_cell.length_b   1.000
_cell.length_c   1.000
_cell.angle_alpha   90.00
_cell.angle_beta   90.00
_cell.angle_gamma   90.00
#
_symmetry.space_group_name_H-M   'P 1'
#
loop_
_entity.id
_entity.type
_entity.pdbx_description
1 polymer ?
#
loop_
_entity_poly.entity_id
_entity_poly.type
_entity_poly.pdbx_seq_one_letter_code
_entity_poly.pdbx_strand_id
1 'polypeptide(L)'
;MDGVEFKNSEQLFQIMKFPDRKTILSIYTKNGLPLKWAAKSGEKKGMCRQDWGNIIIDCMMFCLQTKYDQNEDFRTALNVTKGHFIVEDQTNNKTSKKTGKVKPADSWGVVREGEIYVGSNLLGRLLMESRDNGKLPYNLPDDIFDFIKYLK
;
A
#
# COMPACT_ATOMS: atom_id res chain seq x y z
N MET A 1 2.40 11.78 12.64
CA MET A 1 1.02 12.26 12.47
C MET A 1 0.44 12.42 13.85
N ASP A 2 0.17 13.64 14.31
CA ASP A 2 -0.33 13.99 15.66
C ASP A 2 0.40 13.29 16.82
N GLY A 3 1.71 13.12 16.72
CA GLY A 3 2.53 12.40 17.69
C GLY A 3 2.50 10.87 17.60
N VAL A 4 1.73 10.30 16.65
CA VAL A 4 1.71 8.86 16.39
C VAL A 4 2.72 8.52 15.29
N GLU A 5 3.58 7.53 15.55
CA GLU A 5 4.57 7.04 14.61
C GLU A 5 4.10 5.73 13.97
N PHE A 6 4.35 5.60 12.66
CA PHE A 6 4.09 4.38 11.89
C PHE A 6 5.41 3.75 11.47
N LYS A 7 5.52 2.45 11.60
CA LYS A 7 6.74 1.70 11.26
C LYS A 7 7.09 1.80 9.78
N ASN A 8 6.09 1.94 8.92
CA ASN A 8 6.23 2.08 7.48
C ASN A 8 4.89 2.49 6.83
N SER A 9 4.93 2.87 5.56
CA SER A 9 3.74 3.24 4.78
C SER A 9 2.71 2.12 4.63
N GLU A 10 3.14 0.85 4.60
CA GLU A 10 2.23 -0.30 4.57
C GLU A 10 1.36 -0.36 5.83
N GLN A 11 1.95 -0.12 7.02
CA GLN A 11 1.20 -0.12 8.28
C GLN A 11 0.13 0.96 8.28
N LEU A 12 0.49 2.18 7.86
CA LEU A 12 -0.45 3.29 7.76
C LEU A 12 -1.59 2.95 6.78
N PHE A 13 -1.24 2.51 5.58
CA PHE A 13 -2.22 2.13 4.55
C PHE A 13 -3.18 1.04 5.02
N GLN A 14 -2.67 0.01 5.71
CA GLN A 14 -3.53 -1.06 6.22
C GLN A 14 -4.46 -0.60 7.34
N ILE A 15 -4.03 0.34 8.20
CA ILE A 15 -4.85 0.90 9.28
C ILE A 15 -5.99 1.76 8.71
N MET A 16 -5.73 2.56 7.69
CA MET A 16 -6.74 3.43 7.05
C MET A 16 -7.96 2.67 6.52
N LYS A 17 -7.85 1.36 6.29
CA LYS A 17 -8.97 0.51 5.86
C LYS A 17 -10.07 0.33 6.89
N PHE A 18 -9.75 0.48 8.18
CA PHE A 18 -10.62 0.00 9.26
C PHE A 18 -11.06 1.13 10.17
N PRO A 19 -12.37 1.22 10.50
CA PRO A 19 -12.88 2.16 11.47
C PRO A 19 -12.85 1.63 12.92
N ASP A 20 -12.65 0.31 13.11
CA ASP A 20 -12.78 -0.30 14.41
C ASP A 20 -11.44 -0.40 15.17
N ARG A 21 -11.50 -0.04 16.48
CA ARG A 21 -10.34 -0.01 17.37
C ARG A 21 -9.59 -1.34 17.42
N LYS A 22 -10.30 -2.47 17.48
CA LYS A 22 -9.69 -3.80 17.69
C LYS A 22 -8.80 -4.19 16.52
N THR A 23 -9.28 -4.01 15.31
CA THR A 23 -8.53 -4.31 14.08
C THR A 23 -7.35 -3.35 13.93
N ILE A 24 -7.56 -2.05 14.16
CA ILE A 24 -6.51 -1.03 14.12
C ILE A 24 -5.36 -1.39 15.07
N LEU A 25 -5.64 -1.64 16.36
CA LEU A 25 -4.61 -2.02 17.33
C LEU A 25 -3.92 -3.34 16.97
N SER A 26 -4.68 -4.30 16.43
CA SER A 26 -4.10 -5.57 15.97
C SER A 26 -3.10 -5.37 14.82
N ILE A 27 -3.30 -4.38 13.96
CA ILE A 27 -2.37 -4.04 12.87
C ILE A 27 -1.20 -3.22 13.43
N TYR A 28 -1.48 -2.20 14.24
CA TYR A 28 -0.48 -1.24 14.74
C TYR A 28 0.62 -1.91 15.58
N THR A 29 0.27 -2.94 16.36
CA THR A 29 1.23 -3.68 17.18
C THR A 29 2.12 -4.64 16.39
N LYS A 30 1.85 -4.87 15.11
CA LYS A 30 2.54 -5.86 14.27
C LYS A 30 3.43 -5.21 13.21
N ASN A 31 4.24 -6.05 12.55
CA ASN A 31 5.09 -5.66 11.42
C ASN A 31 5.15 -6.81 10.39
N GLY A 32 5.52 -6.49 9.14
CA GLY A 32 5.72 -7.46 8.07
C GLY A 32 4.50 -8.36 7.80
N LEU A 33 4.72 -9.66 7.63
CA LEU A 33 3.65 -10.63 7.34
C LEU A 33 2.54 -10.70 8.39
N PRO A 34 2.82 -10.71 9.72
CA PRO A 34 1.79 -10.65 10.75
C PRO A 34 0.85 -9.47 10.64
N LEU A 35 1.34 -8.31 10.22
CA LEU A 35 0.53 -7.11 9.95
C LEU A 35 -0.44 -7.37 8.80
N LYS A 36 0.05 -7.90 7.67
CA LYS A 36 -0.78 -8.24 6.50
C LYS A 36 -1.84 -9.28 6.84
N TRP A 37 -1.52 -10.27 7.68
CA TRP A 37 -2.50 -11.26 8.12
C TRP A 37 -3.59 -10.67 9.02
N ALA A 38 -3.24 -9.73 9.90
CA ALA A 38 -4.21 -9.03 10.74
C ALA A 38 -5.19 -8.21 9.86
N ALA A 39 -4.68 -7.45 8.89
CA ALA A 39 -5.50 -6.71 7.94
C ALA A 39 -6.41 -7.65 7.13
N LYS A 40 -5.87 -8.72 6.55
CA LYS A 40 -6.64 -9.71 5.78
C LYS A 40 -7.71 -10.40 6.63
N SER A 41 -7.46 -10.61 7.92
CA SER A 41 -8.47 -11.14 8.85
C SER A 41 -9.63 -10.16 9.03
N GLY A 42 -9.34 -8.86 9.16
CA GLY A 42 -10.35 -7.79 9.22
C GLY A 42 -11.18 -7.71 7.95
N GLU A 43 -10.53 -7.74 6.78
CA GLU A 43 -11.20 -7.76 5.47
C GLU A 43 -12.18 -8.93 5.34
N LYS A 44 -11.75 -10.15 5.67
CA LYS A 44 -12.60 -11.35 5.63
C LYS A 44 -13.81 -11.28 6.56
N LYS A 45 -13.73 -10.49 7.62
CA LYS A 45 -14.85 -10.27 8.57
C LYS A 45 -15.74 -9.10 8.16
N GLY A 46 -15.49 -8.47 7.02
CA GLY A 46 -16.26 -7.32 6.56
C GLY A 46 -16.05 -6.05 7.39
N MET A 47 -14.91 -5.92 8.07
CA MET A 47 -14.63 -4.79 8.98
C MET A 47 -14.09 -3.56 8.26
N CYS A 48 -13.90 -3.61 6.94
CA CYS A 48 -13.44 -2.45 6.17
C CYS A 48 -14.46 -1.31 6.18
N ARG A 49 -13.97 -0.09 6.03
CA ARG A 49 -14.79 1.09 5.71
C ARG A 49 -15.68 0.80 4.50
N GLN A 50 -16.91 1.30 4.51
CA GLN A 50 -17.86 1.09 3.40
C GLN A 50 -17.40 1.78 2.11
N ASP A 51 -16.72 2.92 2.23
CA ASP A 51 -16.19 3.73 1.12
C ASP A 51 -14.80 3.29 0.65
N TRP A 52 -14.20 2.23 1.27
CA TRP A 52 -12.82 1.82 0.99
C TRP A 52 -12.52 1.62 -0.49
N GLY A 53 -13.45 1.04 -1.23
CA GLY A 53 -13.28 0.82 -2.67
C GLY A 53 -13.11 2.11 -3.48
N ASN A 54 -13.67 3.21 -3.01
CA ASN A 54 -13.61 4.51 -3.69
C ASN A 54 -12.35 5.31 -3.32
N ILE A 55 -11.84 5.14 -2.11
CA ILE A 55 -10.73 5.95 -1.57
C ILE A 55 -9.38 5.22 -1.52
N ILE A 56 -9.32 3.95 -1.89
CA ILE A 56 -8.12 3.11 -1.74
C ILE A 56 -6.90 3.69 -2.48
N ILE A 57 -7.12 4.29 -3.66
CA ILE A 57 -6.03 4.88 -4.45
C ILE A 57 -5.54 6.17 -3.79
N ASP A 58 -6.45 7.02 -3.33
CA ASP A 58 -6.11 8.26 -2.61
C ASP A 58 -5.36 7.98 -1.31
N CYS A 59 -5.77 6.95 -0.57
CA CYS A 59 -5.07 6.49 0.63
C CYS A 59 -3.64 5.99 0.30
N MET A 60 -3.45 5.28 -0.81
CA MET A 60 -2.11 4.86 -1.24
C MET A 60 -1.27 6.07 -1.66
N MET A 61 -1.83 6.99 -2.45
CA MET A 61 -1.14 8.22 -2.83
C MET A 61 -0.71 9.03 -1.61
N PHE A 62 -1.59 9.19 -0.62
CA PHE A 62 -1.26 9.84 0.65
C PHE A 62 -0.10 9.15 1.37
N CYS A 63 -0.14 7.83 1.49
CA CYS A 63 0.93 7.06 2.14
C CYS A 63 2.27 7.17 1.42
N LEU A 64 2.25 7.15 0.08
CA LEU A 64 3.45 7.32 -0.74
C LEU A 64 3.98 8.76 -0.66
N GLN A 65 3.11 9.77 -0.71
CA GLN A 65 3.48 11.17 -0.56
C GLN A 65 4.11 11.43 0.81
N THR A 66 3.47 10.95 1.89
CA THR A 66 4.01 11.06 3.24
C THR A 66 5.41 10.43 3.34
N LYS A 67 5.60 9.26 2.74
CA LYS A 67 6.90 8.60 2.69
C LYS A 67 7.90 9.40 1.87
N TYR A 68 7.51 9.94 0.74
CA TYR A 68 8.35 10.77 -0.12
C TYR A 68 8.81 12.03 0.61
N ASP A 69 7.92 12.72 1.32
CA ASP A 69 8.22 13.97 2.02
C ASP A 69 9.14 13.74 3.23
N GLN A 70 8.98 12.63 3.94
CA GLN A 70 9.68 12.36 5.20
C GLN A 70 10.93 11.49 5.09
N ASN A 71 11.17 10.83 3.96
CA ASN A 71 12.25 9.85 3.83
C ASN A 71 13.16 10.18 2.64
N GLU A 72 14.34 10.74 2.96
CA GLU A 72 15.32 11.12 1.95
C GLU A 72 15.91 9.91 1.21
N ASP A 73 16.16 8.79 1.89
CA ASP A 73 16.65 7.57 1.26
C ASP A 73 15.65 7.04 0.23
N PHE A 74 14.36 7.13 0.54
CA PHE A 74 13.31 6.75 -0.40
C PHE A 74 13.30 7.65 -1.63
N ARG A 75 13.40 8.98 -1.46
CA ARG A 75 13.51 9.92 -2.60
C ARG A 75 14.74 9.63 -3.45
N THR A 76 15.88 9.40 -2.81
CA THR A 76 17.13 9.07 -3.48
C THR A 76 17.00 7.77 -4.27
N ALA A 77 16.46 6.72 -3.67
CA ALA A 77 16.22 5.44 -4.34
C ALA A 77 15.28 5.59 -5.56
N LEU A 78 14.22 6.39 -5.45
CA LEU A 78 13.35 6.68 -6.59
C LEU A 78 14.09 7.44 -7.69
N ASN A 79 14.88 8.44 -7.35
CA ASN A 79 15.64 9.24 -8.33
C ASN A 79 16.64 8.41 -9.13
N VAL A 80 17.26 7.40 -8.52
CA VAL A 80 18.17 6.46 -9.22
C VAL A 80 17.45 5.70 -10.33
N THR A 81 16.14 5.51 -10.22
CA THR A 81 15.34 4.81 -11.24
C THR A 81 14.88 5.71 -12.40
N LYS A 82 15.31 6.99 -12.47
CA LYS A 82 14.94 7.89 -13.58
C LYS A 82 15.23 7.26 -14.94
N GLY A 83 14.26 7.36 -15.85
CA GLY A 83 14.35 6.76 -17.19
C GLY A 83 14.05 5.27 -17.25
N HIS A 84 13.78 4.62 -16.11
CA HIS A 84 13.42 3.20 -16.06
C HIS A 84 11.98 3.02 -15.59
N PHE A 85 11.35 1.93 -16.04
CA PHE A 85 10.06 1.51 -15.51
C PHE A 85 10.21 0.88 -14.13
N ILE A 86 9.28 1.24 -13.22
CA ILE A 86 9.15 0.61 -11.92
C ILE A 86 7.97 -0.36 -12.00
N VAL A 87 8.18 -1.60 -11.59
CA VAL A 87 7.13 -2.63 -11.55
C VAL A 87 7.00 -3.24 -10.16
N GLU A 88 5.77 -3.44 -9.72
CA GLU A 88 5.46 -4.26 -8.54
C GLU A 88 5.32 -5.72 -9.00
N ASP A 89 6.41 -6.46 -8.97
CA ASP A 89 6.44 -7.86 -9.44
C ASP A 89 5.82 -8.80 -8.40
N GLN A 90 4.65 -9.33 -8.71
CA GLN A 90 3.92 -10.28 -7.88
C GLN A 90 4.11 -11.74 -8.32
N THR A 91 4.96 -12.02 -9.29
CA THR A 91 5.11 -13.35 -9.90
C THR A 91 5.31 -14.44 -8.84
N ASN A 92 6.24 -14.25 -7.92
CA ASN A 92 6.52 -15.25 -6.87
C ASN A 92 5.32 -15.46 -5.94
N ASN A 93 4.58 -14.38 -5.60
CA ASN A 93 3.41 -14.42 -4.72
C ASN A 93 2.20 -15.05 -5.39
N LYS A 94 2.11 -14.96 -6.72
CA LYS A 94 1.01 -15.49 -7.53
C LYS A 94 1.30 -16.87 -8.11
N THR A 95 2.54 -17.35 -8.03
CA THR A 95 2.92 -18.68 -8.52
C THR A 95 2.51 -19.77 -7.52
N SER A 96 1.76 -20.75 -7.99
CA SER A 96 1.40 -21.92 -7.20
C SER A 96 2.62 -22.82 -6.97
N LYS A 97 3.01 -23.02 -5.72
CA LYS A 97 4.11 -23.94 -5.36
C LYS A 97 3.87 -25.38 -5.81
N LYS A 98 2.59 -25.79 -5.94
CA LYS A 98 2.22 -27.14 -6.31
C LYS A 98 2.22 -27.39 -7.82
N THR A 99 1.81 -26.40 -8.60
CA THR A 99 1.56 -26.60 -10.05
C THR A 99 2.45 -25.73 -10.94
N GLY A 100 3.22 -24.80 -10.37
CA GLY A 100 4.00 -23.81 -11.13
C GLY A 100 3.15 -22.77 -11.87
N LYS A 101 1.80 -22.89 -11.86
CA LYS A 101 0.93 -21.94 -12.55
C LYS A 101 0.95 -20.57 -11.88
N VAL A 102 1.11 -19.54 -12.67
CA VAL A 102 1.02 -18.14 -12.24
C VAL A 102 -0.44 -17.68 -12.36
N LYS A 103 -0.99 -17.11 -11.28
CA LYS A 103 -2.30 -16.45 -11.28
C LYS A 103 -2.12 -14.99 -11.74
N PRO A 104 -3.15 -14.36 -12.32
CA PRO A 104 -3.09 -12.94 -12.65
C PRO A 104 -2.68 -12.07 -11.46
N ALA A 105 -1.97 -10.98 -11.74
CA ALA A 105 -1.69 -9.94 -10.74
C ALA A 105 -3.01 -9.31 -10.26
N ASP A 106 -2.99 -8.75 -9.05
CA ASP A 106 -4.01 -7.78 -8.66
C ASP A 106 -3.70 -6.40 -9.29
N SER A 107 -4.57 -5.42 -9.05
CA SER A 107 -4.43 -4.09 -9.67
C SER A 107 -3.14 -3.36 -9.30
N TRP A 108 -2.50 -3.73 -8.20
CA TRP A 108 -1.29 -3.05 -7.72
C TRP A 108 -0.03 -3.42 -8.47
N GLY A 109 0.03 -4.62 -9.04
CA GLY A 109 1.26 -5.13 -9.61
C GLY A 109 1.10 -5.79 -10.98
N VAL A 110 2.11 -6.56 -11.29
CA VAL A 110 2.27 -7.35 -12.52
C VAL A 110 2.72 -8.76 -12.21
N VAL A 111 2.53 -9.67 -13.14
CA VAL A 111 3.17 -10.99 -13.15
C VAL A 111 3.97 -11.14 -14.43
N ARG A 112 5.05 -11.90 -14.37
CA ARG A 112 5.88 -12.18 -15.54
C ARG A 112 5.31 -13.36 -16.33
N GLU A 113 5.10 -13.14 -17.61
CA GLU A 113 4.71 -14.14 -18.59
C GLU A 113 5.77 -14.19 -19.71
N GLY A 114 6.68 -15.17 -19.61
CA GLY A 114 7.86 -15.20 -20.48
C GLY A 114 8.78 -14.00 -20.25
N GLU A 115 8.97 -13.18 -21.30
CA GLU A 115 9.82 -11.98 -21.25
C GLU A 115 9.04 -10.68 -20.97
N ILE A 116 7.73 -10.74 -20.81
CA ILE A 116 6.88 -9.57 -20.59
C ILE A 116 6.27 -9.57 -19.18
N TYR A 117 5.93 -8.37 -18.72
CA TYR A 117 5.15 -8.16 -17.51
C TYR A 117 3.71 -7.83 -17.85
N VAL A 118 2.76 -8.55 -17.24
CA VAL A 118 1.31 -8.41 -17.49
C VAL A 118 0.60 -7.99 -16.20
N GLY A 119 -0.16 -6.90 -16.26
CA GLY A 119 -0.94 -6.36 -15.14
C GLY A 119 -1.06 -4.86 -15.18
N SER A 120 -1.87 -4.30 -14.26
CA SER A 120 -2.15 -2.86 -14.20
C SER A 120 -1.00 -2.04 -13.65
N ASN A 121 -0.13 -2.64 -12.82
CA ASN A 121 1.04 -2.01 -12.20
C ASN A 121 0.72 -0.67 -11.51
N LEU A 122 -0.41 -0.57 -10.82
CA LEU A 122 -0.82 0.71 -10.23
C LEU A 122 0.22 1.26 -9.26
N LEU A 123 0.81 0.40 -8.39
CA LEU A 123 1.83 0.85 -7.45
C LEU A 123 3.09 1.37 -8.16
N GLY A 124 3.58 0.65 -9.18
CA GLY A 124 4.74 1.10 -9.96
C GLY A 124 4.46 2.42 -10.68
N ARG A 125 3.25 2.61 -11.20
CA ARG A 125 2.83 3.88 -11.86
C ARG A 125 2.81 5.04 -10.87
N LEU A 126 2.26 4.86 -9.66
CA LEU A 126 2.26 5.89 -8.63
C LEU A 126 3.68 6.23 -8.16
N LEU A 127 4.57 5.25 -8.07
CA LEU A 127 5.98 5.48 -7.74
C LEU A 127 6.70 6.30 -8.84
N MET A 128 6.45 5.98 -10.11
CA MET A 128 6.99 6.76 -11.23
C MET A 128 6.45 8.19 -11.24
N GLU A 129 5.14 8.37 -11.00
CA GLU A 129 4.52 9.69 -10.87
C GLU A 129 5.13 10.51 -9.72
N SER A 130 5.29 9.90 -8.54
CA SER A 130 5.95 10.54 -7.40
C SER A 130 7.41 10.93 -7.71
N ARG A 131 8.14 10.06 -8.43
CA ARG A 131 9.52 10.31 -8.86
C ARG A 131 9.62 11.50 -9.81
N ASP A 132 8.75 11.54 -10.81
CA ASP A 132 8.86 12.45 -11.94
C ASP A 132 8.26 13.83 -11.64
N ASN A 133 7.19 13.88 -10.84
CA ASN A 133 6.47 15.10 -10.50
C ASN A 133 6.63 15.57 -9.05
N GLY A 134 7.18 14.71 -8.18
CA GLY A 134 7.41 15.05 -6.76
C GLY A 134 6.14 15.21 -5.91
N LYS A 135 4.96 15.09 -6.52
CA LYS A 135 3.68 15.28 -5.85
C LYS A 135 2.61 14.34 -6.40
N LEU A 136 1.90 13.66 -5.50
CA LEU A 136 0.73 12.85 -5.81
C LEU A 136 -0.53 13.59 -5.34
N PRO A 137 -1.49 13.92 -6.24
CA PRO A 137 -2.76 14.49 -5.84
C PRO A 137 -3.64 13.42 -5.20
N TYR A 138 -4.20 13.70 -4.02
CA TYR A 138 -5.15 12.82 -3.35
C TYR A 138 -6.26 13.63 -2.70
N ASN A 139 -7.43 13.00 -2.56
CA ASN A 139 -8.57 13.56 -1.88
C ASN A 139 -9.08 12.55 -0.84
N LEU A 140 -8.88 12.86 0.43
CA LEU A 140 -9.25 11.99 1.55
C LEU A 140 -10.49 12.49 2.26
N PRO A 141 -11.38 11.60 2.73
CA PRO A 141 -12.47 11.97 3.62
C PRO A 141 -11.96 12.59 4.93
N ASP A 142 -12.72 13.53 5.49
CA ASP A 142 -12.34 14.25 6.72
C ASP A 142 -12.10 13.30 7.92
N ASP A 143 -12.84 12.19 7.96
CA ASP A 143 -12.79 11.19 9.04
C ASP A 143 -11.69 10.11 8.86
N ILE A 144 -10.90 10.19 7.77
CA ILE A 144 -9.91 9.14 7.44
C ILE A 144 -8.86 8.94 8.55
N PHE A 145 -8.59 9.96 9.33
CA PHE A 145 -7.61 9.93 10.43
C PHE A 145 -8.21 9.71 11.82
N ASP A 146 -9.48 9.42 11.91
CA ASP A 146 -10.18 9.15 13.18
C ASP A 146 -9.57 7.99 13.98
N PHE A 147 -8.87 7.10 13.29
CA PHE A 147 -8.15 5.99 13.92
C PHE A 147 -7.04 6.46 14.88
N ILE A 148 -6.51 7.67 14.72
CA ILE A 148 -5.43 8.23 15.58
C ILE A 148 -5.86 8.27 17.04
N LYS A 149 -7.13 8.54 17.32
CA LYS A 149 -7.67 8.52 18.71
C LYS A 149 -7.51 7.19 19.44
N TYR A 150 -7.30 6.10 18.70
CA TYR A 150 -7.10 4.77 19.29
C TYR A 150 -5.63 4.43 19.51
N LEU A 151 -4.71 5.24 18.98
CA LEU A 151 -3.27 5.02 19.00
C LEU A 151 -2.53 5.93 19.99
N LYS A 152 -3.24 6.90 20.55
CA LYS A 152 -2.83 7.76 21.67
C LYS A 152 -3.27 7.10 22.97
#